data_1f26d4e3062640952502cab6fc662dc6
#
_entry.id   1f26d4e3062640952502cab6fc662dc6
#
_cell.length_a   1.000
_cell.length_b   1.000
_cell.length_c   1.000
_cell.angle_alpha   90.00
_cell.angle_beta   90.00
_cell.angle_gamma   90.00
#
_symmetry.space_group_name_H-M   'P 1'
#
loop_
_entity.id
_entity.type
_entity.pdbx_description
1 polymer ?
#
loop_
_entity_poly.entity_id
_entity_poly.type
_entity_poly.pdbx_seq_one_letter_code
_entity_poly.pdbx_strand_id
1 'polypeptide(L)'
;MILRSHVRQGRTWWVLFVVLAFFLPAPRGAIAGPEGEVRWAVHFSIAPTYFEPAETPGIITPFMVLYALHDALVKPMPGQPLAPCLAESWSLSPDGTVYEFVLRKGVRFHNGDPVTADDVKFSFERYRGSGQKLLKDRVKEVQVVDAGRVRIVLKAPWSDFMTFYGTPVTGAGWIVPRKYVEKVGDEGFKRAPVGAGPYRFVSFTPGVELVLEAYEQYWRKVPTIKRIVLRVIPDEATRLAALKRGEVDVVYSVRGALGDEMRRTPGLTVKPGLGQFSYWYSLIDQWDPKSPWADRRVRLAANLAIDRQAINEAETLGYSRLTGSIIPQDFELAWKPPLYAYDPAQARKFLAEAGYPNGFDAGSISSDMVYASFAESVGNYWRAVGIRARITPQERAAYTKEYQEKKLRYVLGTGSGASGNAASRIEAFVAAGGAYVYGSYPDIDGLFQEQAREFDGKKREAILRRIQQLMHDKVMHVPLMEPAFINGYGARVAEPALGLITGYNYSAPYEDIRLKTK
;
A
#
# COMPACT_ATOMS: atom_id res chain seq x y z
N MET A 1 95.16 -38.01 -48.10
CA MET A 1 96.03 -37.56 -47.00
C MET A 1 95.13 -37.10 -45.86
N ILE A 2 95.19 -37.77 -44.76
CA ILE A 2 94.32 -37.90 -43.66
C ILE A 2 94.47 -36.69 -42.67
N LEU A 3 93.43 -36.12 -42.19
CA LEU A 3 93.45 -35.38 -40.91
C LEU A 3 92.10 -35.51 -40.18
N ARG A 4 92.20 -36.18 -39.01
CA ARG A 4 91.15 -36.39 -38.04
C ARG A 4 90.87 -35.08 -37.27
N SER A 5 89.59 -34.72 -37.05
CA SER A 5 89.20 -33.72 -36.09
C SER A 5 88.35 -34.35 -34.99
N HIS A 6 88.73 -34.10 -33.75
CA HIS A 6 88.10 -34.57 -32.55
C HIS A 6 86.83 -33.70 -32.26
N VAL A 7 85.70 -34.36 -32.03
CA VAL A 7 84.51 -33.76 -31.54
C VAL A 7 84.48 -33.83 -30.00
N ARG A 8 84.51 -32.70 -29.33
CA ARG A 8 84.30 -32.56 -27.89
C ARG A 8 82.77 -32.48 -27.62
N GLN A 9 82.23 -33.44 -26.88
CA GLN A 9 80.87 -33.41 -26.35
C GLN A 9 80.77 -32.41 -25.18
N GLY A 10 80.03 -31.31 -25.37
CA GLY A 10 79.60 -30.39 -24.30
C GLY A 10 78.29 -30.85 -23.71
N ARG A 11 78.24 -31.21 -22.43
CA ARG A 11 77.02 -31.49 -21.66
C ARG A 11 76.41 -30.18 -21.26
N THR A 12 75.28 -29.82 -21.88
CA THR A 12 74.42 -28.64 -21.49
C THR A 12 73.45 -29.10 -20.40
N TRP A 13 73.59 -28.53 -19.20
CA TRP A 13 72.68 -28.71 -18.11
C TRP A 13 71.56 -27.72 -18.28
N TRP A 14 70.30 -28.20 -18.49
CA TRP A 14 69.08 -27.39 -18.44
C TRP A 14 68.62 -27.27 -16.99
N VAL A 15 68.75 -26.09 -16.40
CA VAL A 15 68.17 -25.76 -15.10
C VAL A 15 66.69 -25.36 -15.33
N LEU A 16 65.80 -26.28 -14.94
CA LEU A 16 64.35 -25.99 -14.94
C LEU A 16 64.03 -25.06 -13.76
N PHE A 17 63.80 -23.79 -14.04
CA PHE A 17 63.19 -22.87 -13.06
C PHE A 17 61.67 -23.16 -12.97
N VAL A 18 61.23 -23.86 -11.93
CA VAL A 18 59.84 -23.99 -11.55
C VAL A 18 59.44 -22.70 -10.86
N VAL A 19 58.76 -21.80 -11.58
CA VAL A 19 58.13 -20.63 -11.00
C VAL A 19 56.85 -21.10 -10.28
N LEU A 20 56.93 -21.27 -8.96
CA LEU A 20 55.77 -21.46 -8.09
C LEU A 20 55.02 -20.13 -8.03
N ALA A 21 53.99 -19.94 -8.87
CA ALA A 21 53.06 -18.83 -8.76
C ALA A 21 52.19 -19.05 -7.49
N PHE A 22 52.54 -18.36 -6.41
CA PHE A 22 51.67 -18.23 -5.26
C PHE A 22 50.42 -17.45 -5.71
N PHE A 23 49.33 -18.16 -5.96
CA PHE A 23 48.00 -17.55 -6.01
C PHE A 23 47.63 -17.08 -4.59
N LEU A 24 48.00 -15.88 -4.24
CA LEU A 24 47.40 -15.20 -3.10
C LEU A 24 45.91 -14.98 -3.46
N PRO A 25 44.97 -15.50 -2.65
CA PRO A 25 43.57 -15.15 -2.86
C PRO A 25 43.45 -13.63 -2.72
N ALA A 26 42.91 -12.97 -3.77
CA ALA A 26 42.59 -11.55 -3.68
C ALA A 26 41.74 -11.32 -2.43
N PRO A 27 42.07 -10.29 -1.62
CA PRO A 27 41.26 -9.99 -0.46
C PRO A 27 39.81 -9.77 -0.96
N ARG A 28 38.90 -10.66 -0.57
CA ARG A 28 37.48 -10.41 -0.71
C ARG A 28 37.25 -9.13 0.06
N GLY A 29 36.95 -8.02 -0.65
CA GLY A 29 36.61 -6.78 -0.03
C GLY A 29 35.56 -7.09 1.04
N ALA A 30 35.88 -6.81 2.30
CA ALA A 30 34.94 -6.93 3.39
C ALA A 30 33.76 -6.04 3.02
N ILE A 31 32.58 -6.64 2.76
CA ILE A 31 31.36 -5.87 2.60
C ILE A 31 31.18 -5.17 3.94
N ALA A 32 31.33 -3.83 3.95
CA ALA A 32 31.11 -3.04 5.14
C ALA A 32 29.70 -3.38 5.68
N GLY A 33 29.63 -3.74 6.96
CA GLY A 33 28.36 -4.03 7.62
C GLY A 33 27.43 -2.80 7.64
N PRO A 34 26.16 -2.97 8.05
CA PRO A 34 25.23 -1.86 8.17
C PRO A 34 25.74 -0.76 9.08
N GLU A 35 25.66 0.50 8.65
CA GLU A 35 26.13 1.68 9.41
C GLU A 35 25.09 2.79 9.48
N GLY A 36 25.19 3.63 10.49
CA GLY A 36 24.36 4.82 10.63
C GLY A 36 22.92 4.56 11.03
N GLU A 37 22.18 5.64 11.13
CA GLU A 37 20.78 5.67 11.55
C GLU A 37 19.99 6.58 10.61
N VAL A 38 18.77 6.15 10.24
CA VAL A 38 17.76 6.96 9.55
C VAL A 38 16.58 7.16 10.47
N ARG A 39 16.21 8.43 10.71
CA ARG A 39 15.03 8.85 11.47
C ARG A 39 13.93 9.26 10.52
N TRP A 40 12.79 8.59 10.63
CA TRP A 40 11.66 8.77 9.73
C TRP A 40 10.43 9.25 10.51
N ALA A 41 10.01 10.50 10.31
CA ALA A 41 8.84 11.05 10.96
C ALA A 41 7.55 10.60 10.26
N VAL A 42 6.67 9.98 11.03
CA VAL A 42 5.35 9.52 10.59
C VAL A 42 4.24 10.38 11.20
N HIS A 43 3.14 10.54 10.48
CA HIS A 43 2.01 11.41 10.88
C HIS A 43 0.94 10.69 11.69
N PHE A 44 1.08 9.40 11.92
CA PHE A 44 0.13 8.55 12.61
C PHE A 44 0.76 7.88 13.83
N SER A 45 -0.06 7.51 14.79
CA SER A 45 0.36 6.70 15.94
C SER A 45 0.63 5.26 15.52
N ILE A 46 1.77 4.73 15.94
CA ILE A 46 2.11 3.31 15.77
C ILE A 46 1.44 2.55 16.90
N ALA A 47 0.72 1.47 16.56
CA ALA A 47 0.06 0.59 17.53
C ALA A 47 0.74 -0.79 17.57
N PRO A 48 0.74 -1.50 18.72
CA PRO A 48 1.28 -2.86 18.81
C PRO A 48 0.66 -3.84 17.82
N THR A 49 -0.59 -3.63 17.40
CA THR A 49 -1.26 -4.42 16.35
C THR A 49 -0.58 -4.30 14.99
N TYR A 50 0.24 -3.26 14.75
CA TYR A 50 1.01 -3.11 13.51
C TYR A 50 2.21 -4.05 13.42
N PHE A 51 2.57 -4.70 14.53
CA PHE A 51 3.63 -5.70 14.59
C PHE A 51 3.13 -7.11 14.29
N GLU A 52 1.80 -7.28 14.22
CA GLU A 52 1.11 -8.56 14.15
C GLU A 52 0.36 -8.72 12.81
N PRO A 53 0.92 -9.44 11.83
CA PRO A 53 0.28 -9.60 10.53
C PRO A 53 -1.12 -10.22 10.59
N ALA A 54 -1.37 -11.07 11.59
CA ALA A 54 -2.67 -11.74 11.72
C ALA A 54 -3.81 -10.78 12.09
N GLU A 55 -3.52 -9.58 12.60
CA GLU A 55 -4.51 -8.59 13.03
C GLU A 55 -4.64 -7.39 12.08
N THR A 56 -4.14 -7.47 10.84
CA THR A 56 -4.16 -6.34 9.90
C THR A 56 -5.58 -5.77 9.71
N PRO A 57 -5.80 -4.48 10.05
CA PRO A 57 -7.15 -3.92 10.23
C PRO A 57 -7.77 -3.36 8.93
N GLY A 58 -7.33 -3.78 7.74
CA GLY A 58 -7.86 -3.28 6.46
C GLY A 58 -7.43 -1.86 6.08
N ILE A 59 -6.45 -1.30 6.80
CA ILE A 59 -5.76 -0.05 6.47
C ILE A 59 -4.31 -0.37 6.09
N ILE A 60 -3.75 0.44 5.18
CA ILE A 60 -2.41 0.17 4.63
C ILE A 60 -1.25 0.63 5.51
N THR A 61 -1.52 1.40 6.57
CA THR A 61 -0.50 1.97 7.47
C THR A 61 0.37 0.92 8.17
N PRO A 62 -0.16 -0.23 8.65
CA PRO A 62 0.66 -1.29 9.27
C PRO A 62 1.77 -1.82 8.37
N PHE A 63 1.59 -1.75 7.04
CA PHE A 63 2.60 -2.28 6.11
C PHE A 63 3.91 -1.50 6.13
N MET A 64 3.94 -0.27 6.64
CA MET A 64 5.19 0.43 6.93
C MET A 64 6.05 -0.37 7.92
N VAL A 65 5.42 -0.97 8.92
CA VAL A 65 6.13 -1.79 9.93
C VAL A 65 6.32 -3.22 9.43
N LEU A 66 5.31 -3.80 8.79
CA LEU A 66 5.36 -5.19 8.33
C LEU A 66 6.46 -5.42 7.28
N TYR A 67 6.69 -4.48 6.36
CA TYR A 67 7.76 -4.57 5.36
C TYR A 67 9.17 -4.50 5.99
N ALA A 68 9.31 -3.90 7.15
CA ALA A 68 10.57 -3.86 7.88
C ALA A 68 10.79 -5.14 8.69
N LEU A 69 9.77 -5.59 9.44
CA LEU A 69 9.89 -6.69 10.41
C LEU A 69 9.67 -8.08 9.81
N HIS A 70 8.80 -8.21 8.81
CA HIS A 70 8.32 -9.50 8.32
C HIS A 70 8.53 -9.65 6.83
N ASP A 71 8.40 -10.89 6.36
CA ASP A 71 8.26 -11.22 4.95
C ASP A 71 7.00 -12.04 4.72
N ALA A 72 6.47 -11.91 3.50
CA ALA A 72 5.34 -12.68 3.01
C ALA A 72 5.80 -13.82 2.08
N LEU A 73 4.94 -14.77 1.75
CA LEU A 73 5.23 -15.73 0.67
C LEU A 73 5.50 -15.00 -0.63
N VAL A 74 4.62 -14.04 -0.95
CA VAL A 74 4.67 -13.16 -2.12
C VAL A 74 4.25 -11.78 -1.65
N LYS A 75 4.88 -10.72 -2.13
CA LYS A 75 4.49 -9.33 -1.85
C LYS A 75 4.88 -8.39 -2.99
N PRO A 76 4.23 -7.23 -3.14
CA PRO A 76 4.70 -6.19 -4.06
C PRO A 76 6.13 -5.73 -3.73
N MET A 77 6.95 -5.63 -4.77
CA MET A 77 8.33 -5.12 -4.71
C MET A 77 8.57 -4.18 -5.90
N PRO A 78 9.65 -3.40 -5.93
CA PRO A 78 9.93 -2.50 -7.03
C PRO A 78 9.87 -3.18 -8.39
N GLY A 79 8.99 -2.68 -9.27
CA GLY A 79 8.77 -3.22 -10.61
C GLY A 79 8.01 -4.55 -10.70
N GLN A 80 7.60 -5.14 -9.57
CA GLN A 80 6.92 -6.44 -9.52
C GLN A 80 5.73 -6.38 -8.55
N PRO A 81 4.49 -6.31 -9.06
CA PRO A 81 3.28 -6.27 -8.23
C PRO A 81 3.10 -7.52 -7.35
N LEU A 82 3.62 -8.66 -7.79
CA LEU A 82 3.67 -9.92 -7.06
C LEU A 82 5.08 -10.49 -7.20
N ALA A 83 5.97 -10.16 -6.26
CA ALA A 83 7.34 -10.66 -6.26
C ALA A 83 7.48 -11.92 -5.40
N PRO A 84 8.20 -12.94 -5.85
CA PRO A 84 8.62 -14.05 -5.01
C PRO A 84 9.44 -13.57 -3.81
N CYS A 85 9.02 -13.94 -2.58
CA CYS A 85 9.71 -13.60 -1.35
C CYS A 85 10.09 -14.86 -0.56
N LEU A 86 9.39 -15.20 0.52
CA LEU A 86 9.63 -16.48 1.21
C LEU A 86 9.32 -17.68 0.32
N ALA A 87 8.35 -17.58 -0.59
CA ALA A 87 8.23 -18.51 -1.71
C ALA A 87 9.19 -18.07 -2.83
N GLU A 88 10.01 -19.00 -3.34
CA GLU A 88 10.84 -18.77 -4.53
C GLU A 88 10.02 -18.91 -5.82
N SER A 89 8.93 -19.70 -5.77
CA SER A 89 8.01 -19.90 -6.88
C SER A 89 6.64 -20.36 -6.38
N TRP A 90 5.64 -20.24 -7.25
CA TRP A 90 4.32 -20.85 -7.05
C TRP A 90 3.72 -21.28 -8.37
N SER A 91 2.77 -22.19 -8.31
CA SER A 91 1.99 -22.66 -9.46
C SER A 91 0.52 -22.78 -9.09
N LEU A 92 -0.34 -22.74 -10.12
CA LEU A 92 -1.77 -22.97 -10.00
C LEU A 92 -2.12 -24.25 -10.76
N SER A 93 -2.92 -25.13 -10.14
CA SER A 93 -3.41 -26.33 -10.79
C SER A 93 -4.29 -26.01 -12.01
N PRO A 94 -4.40 -26.92 -13.02
CA PRO A 94 -5.18 -26.66 -14.23
C PRO A 94 -6.67 -26.37 -13.98
N ASP A 95 -7.24 -26.88 -12.90
CA ASP A 95 -8.61 -26.63 -12.47
C ASP A 95 -8.80 -25.34 -11.69
N GLY A 96 -7.70 -24.58 -11.44
CA GLY A 96 -7.73 -23.29 -10.76
C GLY A 96 -8.02 -23.36 -9.25
N THR A 97 -7.91 -24.57 -8.64
CA THR A 97 -8.30 -24.77 -7.23
C THR A 97 -7.14 -24.95 -6.26
N VAL A 98 -5.91 -25.19 -6.72
CA VAL A 98 -4.75 -25.45 -5.86
C VAL A 98 -3.59 -24.54 -6.22
N TYR A 99 -3.21 -23.68 -5.29
CA TYR A 99 -1.93 -22.94 -5.33
C TYR A 99 -0.88 -23.70 -4.55
N GLU A 100 0.21 -24.12 -5.22
CA GLU A 100 1.37 -24.71 -4.57
C GLU A 100 2.51 -23.68 -4.51
N PHE A 101 3.09 -23.48 -3.32
CA PHE A 101 4.22 -22.58 -3.08
C PHE A 101 5.44 -23.41 -2.68
N VAL A 102 6.58 -23.10 -3.30
CA VAL A 102 7.89 -23.66 -2.96
C VAL A 102 8.64 -22.63 -2.13
N LEU A 103 8.99 -22.96 -0.89
CA LEU A 103 9.69 -22.06 0.01
C LEU A 103 11.18 -21.97 -0.33
N ARG A 104 11.71 -20.76 -0.18
CA ARG A 104 13.13 -20.46 -0.33
C ARG A 104 13.94 -21.19 0.75
N LYS A 105 14.98 -21.91 0.35
CA LYS A 105 15.85 -22.62 1.27
C LYS A 105 16.76 -21.68 2.07
N GLY A 106 17.02 -22.01 3.32
CA GLY A 106 17.99 -21.31 4.17
C GLY A 106 17.50 -20.01 4.79
N VAL A 107 16.25 -19.60 4.55
CA VAL A 107 15.68 -18.41 5.19
C VAL A 107 15.42 -18.69 6.67
N ARG A 108 15.79 -17.72 7.52
CA ARG A 108 15.60 -17.78 8.98
C ARG A 108 14.83 -16.57 9.49
N PHE A 109 14.07 -16.80 10.53
CA PHE A 109 13.51 -15.73 11.35
C PHE A 109 14.60 -15.02 12.16
N HIS A 110 14.29 -13.85 12.72
CA HIS A 110 15.22 -13.05 13.53
C HIS A 110 15.75 -13.76 14.78
N ASN A 111 15.02 -14.78 15.29
CA ASN A 111 15.45 -15.63 16.40
C ASN A 111 16.32 -16.83 15.96
N GLY A 112 16.61 -16.96 14.68
CA GLY A 112 17.43 -18.02 14.09
C GLY A 112 16.68 -19.29 13.69
N ASP A 113 15.39 -19.42 14.00
CA ASP A 113 14.57 -20.56 13.57
C ASP A 113 14.42 -20.56 12.03
N PRO A 114 14.41 -21.73 11.37
CA PRO A 114 14.16 -21.81 9.93
C PRO A 114 12.70 -21.48 9.62
N VAL A 115 12.44 -20.84 8.48
CA VAL A 115 11.10 -20.67 7.93
C VAL A 115 10.65 -21.97 7.27
N THR A 116 9.46 -22.48 7.64
CA THR A 116 8.94 -23.76 7.16
C THR A 116 7.48 -23.65 6.69
N ALA A 117 7.00 -24.68 5.99
CA ALA A 117 5.61 -24.78 5.56
C ALA A 117 4.61 -24.84 6.75
N ASP A 118 5.03 -25.33 7.92
CA ASP A 118 4.23 -25.27 9.15
C ASP A 118 3.97 -23.83 9.61
N ASP A 119 4.95 -22.94 9.48
CA ASP A 119 4.79 -21.51 9.80
C ASP A 119 3.80 -20.84 8.85
N VAL A 120 3.80 -21.22 7.57
CA VAL A 120 2.84 -20.73 6.58
C VAL A 120 1.42 -21.15 6.94
N LYS A 121 1.21 -22.45 7.20
CA LYS A 121 -0.10 -22.99 7.61
C LYS A 121 -0.59 -22.30 8.88
N PHE A 122 0.25 -22.23 9.90
CA PHE A 122 -0.05 -21.58 11.17
C PHE A 122 -0.43 -20.10 10.97
N SER A 123 0.33 -19.34 10.18
CA SER A 123 0.07 -17.91 9.92
C SER A 123 -1.29 -17.70 9.25
N PHE A 124 -1.67 -18.55 8.28
CA PHE A 124 -2.97 -18.49 7.63
C PHE A 124 -4.11 -18.87 8.57
N GLU A 125 -3.96 -19.94 9.33
CA GLU A 125 -5.03 -20.44 10.21
C GLU A 125 -5.36 -19.47 11.35
N ARG A 126 -4.34 -18.78 11.90
CA ARG A 126 -4.53 -17.77 12.94
C ARG A 126 -4.95 -16.40 12.43
N TYR A 127 -4.93 -16.17 11.09
CA TYR A 127 -5.27 -14.88 10.51
C TYR A 127 -6.72 -14.49 10.84
N ARG A 128 -6.86 -13.28 11.42
CA ARG A 128 -8.13 -12.67 11.86
C ARG A 128 -8.26 -11.19 11.45
N GLY A 129 -7.46 -10.78 10.45
CA GLY A 129 -7.51 -9.43 9.86
C GLY A 129 -8.74 -9.20 8.99
N SER A 130 -8.75 -8.06 8.30
CA SER A 130 -9.91 -7.59 7.51
C SER A 130 -10.39 -8.57 6.42
N GLY A 131 -9.49 -9.39 5.87
CA GLY A 131 -9.81 -10.41 4.86
C GLY A 131 -10.20 -11.77 5.42
N GLN A 132 -10.30 -11.92 6.77
CA GLN A 132 -10.52 -13.23 7.41
C GLN A 132 -11.72 -13.97 6.82
N LYS A 133 -12.89 -13.32 6.82
CA LYS A 133 -14.12 -13.95 6.34
C LYS A 133 -13.99 -14.38 4.89
N LEU A 134 -13.57 -13.47 4.01
CA LEU A 134 -13.43 -13.73 2.58
C LEU A 134 -12.48 -14.90 2.30
N LEU A 135 -11.29 -14.91 2.92
CA LEU A 135 -10.29 -15.95 2.70
C LEU A 135 -10.76 -17.30 3.24
N LYS A 136 -11.32 -17.35 4.46
CA LYS A 136 -11.78 -18.62 5.08
C LYS A 136 -13.05 -19.16 4.43
N ASP A 137 -13.88 -18.30 3.86
CA ASP A 137 -15.05 -18.76 3.08
C ASP A 137 -14.62 -19.41 1.76
N ARG A 138 -13.50 -19.02 1.16
CA ARG A 138 -13.04 -19.49 -0.15
C ARG A 138 -11.92 -20.54 -0.08
N VAL A 139 -11.07 -20.49 0.92
CA VAL A 139 -10.04 -21.52 1.14
C VAL A 139 -10.64 -22.72 1.85
N LYS A 140 -10.40 -23.92 1.31
CA LYS A 140 -10.81 -25.18 1.90
C LYS A 140 -9.84 -25.59 3.01
N GLU A 141 -8.55 -25.57 2.71
CA GLU A 141 -7.50 -25.96 3.65
C GLU A 141 -6.10 -25.49 3.18
N VAL A 142 -5.15 -25.46 4.12
CA VAL A 142 -3.72 -25.30 3.85
C VAL A 142 -3.00 -26.61 4.19
N GLN A 143 -2.40 -27.24 3.20
CA GLN A 143 -1.73 -28.53 3.31
C GLN A 143 -0.20 -28.32 3.36
N VAL A 144 0.46 -28.86 4.37
CA VAL A 144 1.90 -29.01 4.41
C VAL A 144 2.27 -30.26 3.60
N VAL A 145 2.97 -30.07 2.49
CA VAL A 145 3.44 -31.18 1.63
C VAL A 145 4.75 -31.75 2.20
N ASP A 146 5.66 -30.85 2.50
CA ASP A 146 6.91 -31.11 3.23
C ASP A 146 7.40 -29.79 3.88
N ALA A 147 8.55 -29.78 4.51
CA ALA A 147 9.07 -28.59 5.20
C ALA A 147 9.25 -27.36 4.29
N GLY A 148 9.42 -27.56 2.99
CA GLY A 148 9.67 -26.52 1.99
C GLY A 148 8.51 -26.29 1.01
N ARG A 149 7.38 -27.02 1.12
CA ARG A 149 6.26 -26.91 0.19
C ARG A 149 4.92 -26.89 0.90
N VAL A 150 4.07 -25.95 0.50
CA VAL A 150 2.73 -25.76 1.04
C VAL A 150 1.73 -25.60 -0.10
N ARG A 151 0.55 -26.18 0.04
CA ARG A 151 -0.59 -26.02 -0.87
C ARG A 151 -1.71 -25.27 -0.18
N ILE A 152 -2.27 -24.28 -0.86
CA ILE A 152 -3.52 -23.64 -0.47
C ILE A 152 -4.60 -24.15 -1.41
N VAL A 153 -5.53 -24.92 -0.87
CA VAL A 153 -6.62 -25.55 -1.62
C VAL A 153 -7.87 -24.68 -1.50
N LEU A 154 -8.40 -24.25 -2.63
CA LEU A 154 -9.62 -23.45 -2.71
C LEU A 154 -10.85 -24.35 -2.82
N LYS A 155 -12.01 -23.89 -2.33
CA LYS A 155 -13.31 -24.58 -2.48
C LYS A 155 -13.84 -24.56 -3.93
N ALA A 156 -13.45 -23.53 -4.69
CA ALA A 156 -13.73 -23.33 -6.10
C ALA A 156 -12.66 -22.42 -6.71
N PRO A 157 -12.45 -22.38 -8.02
CA PRO A 157 -11.54 -21.47 -8.67
C PRO A 157 -11.83 -20.02 -8.28
N TRP A 158 -10.77 -19.26 -7.98
CA TRP A 158 -10.89 -17.86 -7.57
C TRP A 158 -9.73 -17.04 -8.14
N SER A 159 -10.01 -16.27 -9.18
CA SER A 159 -9.04 -15.47 -9.92
C SER A 159 -8.35 -14.39 -9.06
N ASP A 160 -9.04 -13.88 -8.04
CA ASP A 160 -8.52 -12.80 -7.17
C ASP A 160 -7.73 -13.32 -5.96
N PHE A 161 -7.52 -14.64 -5.82
CA PHE A 161 -6.83 -15.20 -4.66
C PHE A 161 -5.50 -14.51 -4.37
N MET A 162 -4.64 -14.35 -5.37
CA MET A 162 -3.33 -13.73 -5.19
C MET A 162 -3.42 -12.23 -4.88
N THR A 163 -4.45 -11.54 -5.37
CA THR A 163 -4.72 -10.14 -5.02
C THR A 163 -5.00 -10.00 -3.52
N PHE A 164 -5.79 -10.91 -2.94
CA PHE A 164 -6.12 -10.87 -1.52
C PHE A 164 -5.07 -11.52 -0.62
N TYR A 165 -4.32 -12.49 -1.10
CA TYR A 165 -3.34 -13.22 -0.32
C TYR A 165 -1.91 -12.66 -0.47
N GLY A 166 -1.51 -12.29 -1.68
CA GLY A 166 -0.14 -11.90 -2.03
C GLY A 166 0.15 -10.39 -1.97
N THR A 167 -0.79 -9.56 -1.47
CA THR A 167 -0.62 -8.11 -1.44
C THR A 167 -0.99 -7.51 -0.07
N PRO A 168 -0.68 -6.21 0.16
CA PRO A 168 -1.15 -5.46 1.34
C PRO A 168 -2.68 -5.27 1.45
N VAL A 169 -3.49 -5.95 0.66
CA VAL A 169 -4.96 -5.91 0.80
C VAL A 169 -5.38 -6.48 2.14
N THR A 170 -4.79 -7.60 2.54
CA THR A 170 -5.21 -8.33 3.75
C THR A 170 -4.08 -8.59 4.73
N GLY A 171 -2.83 -8.67 4.29
CA GLY A 171 -1.71 -9.11 5.12
C GLY A 171 -1.68 -10.61 5.44
N ALA A 172 -2.59 -11.40 4.88
CA ALA A 172 -2.71 -12.83 5.17
C ALA A 172 -1.51 -13.67 4.71
N GLY A 173 -0.75 -13.17 3.73
CA GLY A 173 0.44 -13.85 3.20
C GLY A 173 1.72 -13.61 4.00
N TRP A 174 1.70 -12.77 5.04
CA TRP A 174 2.84 -12.51 5.93
C TRP A 174 3.03 -13.63 6.95
N ILE A 175 4.27 -14.09 7.12
CA ILE A 175 4.58 -15.31 7.86
C ILE A 175 5.26 -14.97 9.19
N VAL A 176 4.82 -15.64 10.25
CA VAL A 176 5.37 -15.53 11.61
C VAL A 176 5.86 -16.88 12.12
N PRO A 177 6.85 -16.94 13.04
CA PRO A 177 7.40 -18.20 13.56
C PRO A 177 6.41 -18.86 14.53
N ARG A 178 5.82 -19.98 14.12
CA ARG A 178 4.84 -20.75 14.89
C ARG A 178 5.31 -21.02 16.32
N LYS A 179 6.47 -21.64 16.47
CA LYS A 179 7.00 -22.06 17.79
C LYS A 179 7.17 -20.88 18.74
N TYR A 180 7.61 -19.73 18.21
CA TYR A 180 7.77 -18.54 19.03
C TYR A 180 6.43 -17.97 19.47
N VAL A 181 5.47 -17.83 18.54
CA VAL A 181 4.12 -17.34 18.86
C VAL A 181 3.41 -18.25 19.85
N GLU A 182 3.47 -19.58 19.67
CA GLU A 182 2.91 -20.55 20.61
C GLU A 182 3.53 -20.45 22.03
N LYS A 183 4.83 -20.11 22.11
CA LYS A 183 5.55 -19.92 23.38
C LYS A 183 5.15 -18.65 24.11
N VAL A 184 5.02 -17.51 23.40
CA VAL A 184 4.84 -16.19 24.05
C VAL A 184 3.41 -15.69 24.04
N GLY A 185 2.54 -16.31 23.25
CA GLY A 185 1.16 -15.88 23.00
C GLY A 185 1.08 -14.58 22.16
N ASP A 186 -0.12 -14.20 21.77
CA ASP A 186 -0.35 -13.04 20.91
C ASP A 186 0.14 -11.73 21.55
N GLU A 187 -0.14 -11.52 22.83
CA GLU A 187 0.29 -10.31 23.54
C GLU A 187 1.82 -10.27 23.77
N GLY A 188 2.45 -11.44 23.97
CA GLY A 188 3.91 -11.55 24.03
C GLY A 188 4.55 -11.23 22.68
N PHE A 189 3.95 -11.72 21.61
CA PHE A 189 4.42 -11.44 20.24
C PHE A 189 4.33 -9.95 19.89
N LYS A 190 3.24 -9.26 20.24
CA LYS A 190 3.10 -7.80 20.02
C LYS A 190 4.11 -6.98 20.81
N ARG A 191 4.59 -7.47 21.97
CA ARG A 191 5.63 -6.80 22.76
C ARG A 191 7.04 -7.01 22.23
N ALA A 192 7.30 -8.16 21.64
CA ALA A 192 8.60 -8.54 21.09
C ALA A 192 8.43 -9.33 19.79
N PRO A 193 8.04 -8.65 18.68
CA PRO A 193 7.78 -9.34 17.41
C PRO A 193 9.05 -9.95 16.82
N VAL A 194 8.91 -11.15 16.27
CA VAL A 194 9.94 -11.87 15.54
C VAL A 194 9.43 -12.13 14.14
N GLY A 195 10.14 -11.64 13.13
CA GLY A 195 9.83 -11.82 11.73
C GLY A 195 10.99 -12.36 10.93
N ALA A 196 10.88 -12.34 9.60
CA ALA A 196 11.92 -12.72 8.64
C ALA A 196 12.31 -11.55 7.72
N GLY A 197 11.93 -10.31 8.08
CA GLY A 197 12.16 -9.11 7.30
C GLY A 197 13.59 -8.56 7.41
N PRO A 198 13.89 -7.46 6.69
CA PRO A 198 15.23 -6.86 6.65
C PRO A 198 15.67 -6.22 7.96
N TYR A 199 14.75 -5.91 8.85
CA TYR A 199 15.03 -5.29 10.15
C TYR A 199 14.36 -6.08 11.27
N ARG A 200 15.02 -6.14 12.43
CA ARG A 200 14.50 -6.75 13.66
C ARG A 200 14.05 -5.68 14.64
N PHE A 201 13.09 -6.02 15.47
CA PHE A 201 12.57 -5.16 16.53
C PHE A 201 13.64 -4.93 17.62
N VAL A 202 13.77 -3.69 18.07
CA VAL A 202 14.63 -3.31 19.21
C VAL A 202 13.79 -2.79 20.37
N SER A 203 12.99 -1.73 20.15
CA SER A 203 12.14 -1.16 21.17
C SER A 203 10.97 -0.39 20.57
N PHE A 204 9.92 -0.23 21.37
CA PHE A 204 8.77 0.58 21.03
C PHE A 204 8.32 1.40 22.24
N THR A 205 8.22 2.71 22.07
CA THR A 205 7.66 3.64 23.05
C THR A 205 6.36 4.22 22.45
N PRO A 206 5.18 3.83 22.97
CA PRO A 206 3.90 4.28 22.44
C PRO A 206 3.82 5.80 22.31
N GLY A 207 3.34 6.29 21.17
CA GLY A 207 3.22 7.71 20.86
C GLY A 207 4.53 8.45 20.61
N VAL A 208 5.68 7.79 20.73
CA VAL A 208 7.01 8.40 20.58
C VAL A 208 7.76 7.80 19.39
N GLU A 209 8.19 6.54 19.50
CA GLU A 209 9.00 5.95 18.44
C GLU A 209 9.02 4.41 18.44
N LEU A 210 9.32 3.86 17.28
CA LEU A 210 9.69 2.45 17.07
C LEU A 210 11.13 2.40 16.55
N VAL A 211 11.99 1.61 17.22
CA VAL A 211 13.40 1.42 16.86
C VAL A 211 13.58 0.01 16.27
N LEU A 212 14.19 -0.03 15.10
CA LEU A 212 14.49 -1.24 14.34
C LEU A 212 15.99 -1.30 14.04
N GLU A 213 16.55 -2.51 14.01
CA GLU A 213 17.96 -2.76 13.68
C GLU A 213 18.09 -3.72 12.51
N ALA A 214 19.07 -3.48 11.63
CA ALA A 214 19.33 -4.30 10.46
C ALA A 214 19.52 -5.77 10.82
N TYR A 215 18.90 -6.67 10.05
CA TYR A 215 19.12 -8.10 10.13
C TYR A 215 20.18 -8.51 9.10
N GLU A 216 21.41 -8.72 9.56
CA GLU A 216 22.57 -8.99 8.70
C GLU A 216 22.49 -10.32 7.95
N GLN A 217 21.60 -11.22 8.38
CA GLN A 217 21.34 -12.50 7.71
C GLN A 217 20.12 -12.45 6.79
N TYR A 218 19.63 -11.25 6.46
CA TYR A 218 18.48 -11.12 5.58
C TYR A 218 18.74 -11.71 4.20
N TRP A 219 17.85 -12.56 3.76
CA TRP A 219 18.04 -13.42 2.59
C TRP A 219 18.12 -12.66 1.25
N ARG A 220 17.42 -11.53 1.11
CA ARG A 220 17.37 -10.79 -0.16
C ARG A 220 18.57 -9.86 -0.34
N LYS A 221 18.76 -8.96 0.58
CA LYS A 221 19.83 -7.95 0.55
C LYS A 221 20.05 -7.41 1.95
N VAL A 222 21.25 -7.53 2.46
CA VAL A 222 21.59 -6.94 3.76
C VAL A 222 21.41 -5.43 3.70
N PRO A 223 20.61 -4.83 4.64
CA PRO A 223 20.46 -3.39 4.72
C PRO A 223 21.79 -2.67 4.89
N THR A 224 21.96 -1.50 4.26
CA THR A 224 23.15 -0.67 4.46
C THR A 224 23.04 0.22 5.71
N ILE A 225 21.83 0.49 6.16
CA ILE A 225 21.54 1.33 7.33
C ILE A 225 21.39 0.42 8.55
N LYS A 226 22.18 0.67 9.59
CA LYS A 226 22.18 -0.14 10.82
C LYS A 226 20.88 0.02 11.61
N ARG A 227 20.32 1.23 11.67
CA ARG A 227 19.14 1.51 12.50
C ARG A 227 18.13 2.38 11.78
N ILE A 228 16.86 2.02 11.90
CA ILE A 228 15.72 2.85 11.50
C ILE A 228 14.94 3.22 12.75
N VAL A 229 14.63 4.50 12.91
CA VAL A 229 13.78 5.03 13.97
C VAL A 229 12.55 5.66 13.33
N LEU A 230 11.37 5.07 13.52
CA LEU A 230 10.10 5.66 13.10
C LEU A 230 9.59 6.55 14.24
N ARG A 231 9.68 7.86 14.09
CA ARG A 231 9.25 8.86 15.08
C ARG A 231 7.82 9.32 14.81
N VAL A 232 6.99 9.29 15.84
CA VAL A 232 5.59 9.73 15.75
C VAL A 232 5.57 11.26 15.94
N ILE A 233 5.26 12.00 14.88
CA ILE A 233 5.10 13.47 14.90
C ILE A 233 3.81 13.80 14.10
N PRO A 234 2.63 13.83 14.74
CA PRO A 234 1.35 13.99 14.04
C PRO A 234 1.15 15.35 13.37
N ASP A 235 1.68 16.42 13.97
CA ASP A 235 1.56 17.77 13.45
C ASP A 235 2.49 18.03 12.26
N GLU A 236 1.95 18.54 11.14
CA GLU A 236 2.69 18.72 9.88
C GLU A 236 3.78 19.79 9.98
N ALA A 237 3.51 20.90 10.68
CA ALA A 237 4.48 21.99 10.84
C ALA A 237 5.66 21.53 11.70
N THR A 238 5.38 20.78 12.77
CA THR A 238 6.42 20.18 13.63
C THR A 238 7.26 19.17 12.87
N ARG A 239 6.65 18.34 11.98
CA ARG A 239 7.41 17.41 11.14
C ARG A 239 8.35 18.13 10.18
N LEU A 240 7.86 19.17 9.50
CA LEU A 240 8.68 19.96 8.58
C LEU A 240 9.81 20.68 9.33
N ALA A 241 9.52 21.25 10.50
CA ALA A 241 10.54 21.89 11.32
C ALA A 241 11.63 20.91 11.77
N ALA A 242 11.27 19.68 12.17
CA ALA A 242 12.23 18.64 12.53
C ALA A 242 13.11 18.23 11.33
N LEU A 243 12.55 18.14 10.12
CA LEU A 243 13.32 17.88 8.91
C LEU A 243 14.29 19.03 8.59
N LYS A 244 13.84 20.28 8.69
CA LYS A 244 14.68 21.49 8.45
C LYS A 244 15.86 21.56 9.42
N ARG A 245 15.68 21.14 10.68
CA ARG A 245 16.75 21.09 11.69
C ARG A 245 17.63 19.83 11.60
N GLY A 246 17.31 18.87 10.71
CA GLY A 246 18.02 17.60 10.61
C GLY A 246 17.80 16.65 11.79
N GLU A 247 16.76 16.86 12.59
CA GLU A 247 16.36 15.96 13.69
C GLU A 247 15.73 14.67 13.16
N VAL A 248 15.17 14.72 11.95
CA VAL A 248 14.70 13.58 11.16
C VAL A 248 15.23 13.66 9.74
N ASP A 249 15.37 12.53 9.09
CA ASP A 249 15.93 12.41 7.74
C ASP A 249 14.87 12.35 6.66
N VAL A 250 13.70 11.79 7.00
CA VAL A 250 12.57 11.56 6.10
C VAL A 250 11.27 11.96 6.80
N VAL A 251 10.37 12.60 6.08
CA VAL A 251 9.03 12.94 6.58
C VAL A 251 7.95 12.42 5.65
N TYR A 252 6.87 11.92 6.25
CA TYR A 252 5.65 11.55 5.55
C TYR A 252 4.65 12.69 5.56
N SER A 253 3.95 12.89 4.41
CA SER A 253 2.72 13.65 4.28
C SER A 253 2.81 15.07 4.88
N VAL A 254 3.42 15.98 4.11
CA VAL A 254 3.42 17.43 4.38
C VAL A 254 2.74 18.10 3.19
N ARG A 255 1.57 18.74 3.38
CA ARG A 255 0.70 19.20 2.29
C ARG A 255 0.58 20.72 2.21
N GLY A 256 -0.10 21.20 1.16
CA GLY A 256 -0.44 22.59 0.99
C GLY A 256 0.76 23.53 1.10
N ALA A 257 0.59 24.62 1.82
CA ALA A 257 1.62 25.64 2.00
C ALA A 257 2.91 25.11 2.65
N LEU A 258 2.81 24.14 3.58
CA LEU A 258 3.99 23.52 4.21
C LEU A 258 4.76 22.63 3.23
N GLY A 259 4.05 21.93 2.33
CA GLY A 259 4.67 21.17 1.24
C GLY A 259 5.43 22.09 0.26
N ASP A 260 4.85 23.25 -0.05
CA ASP A 260 5.50 24.28 -0.89
C ASP A 260 6.71 24.90 -0.19
N GLU A 261 6.63 25.17 1.12
CA GLU A 261 7.77 25.60 1.93
C GLU A 261 8.89 24.55 1.90
N MET A 262 8.57 23.27 2.07
CA MET A 262 9.53 22.18 1.98
C MET A 262 10.23 22.16 0.61
N ARG A 263 9.47 22.31 -0.48
CA ARG A 263 9.98 22.36 -1.86
C ARG A 263 10.97 23.50 -2.09
N ARG A 264 10.76 24.66 -1.44
CA ARG A 264 11.62 25.84 -1.57
C ARG A 264 12.80 25.86 -0.60
N THR A 265 12.81 24.97 0.39
CA THR A 265 13.87 24.93 1.40
C THR A 265 15.13 24.28 0.84
N PRO A 266 16.28 24.98 0.76
CA PRO A 266 17.55 24.42 0.30
C PRO A 266 17.95 23.17 1.09
N GLY A 267 18.44 22.15 0.41
CA GLY A 267 18.87 20.89 1.01
C GLY A 267 17.74 19.89 1.34
N LEU A 268 16.48 20.27 1.14
CA LEU A 268 15.36 19.34 1.22
C LEU A 268 14.94 18.90 -0.18
N THR A 269 14.45 17.67 -0.30
CA THR A 269 13.92 17.12 -1.53
C THR A 269 12.49 16.64 -1.28
N VAL A 270 11.55 17.11 -2.12
CA VAL A 270 10.17 16.61 -2.14
C VAL A 270 10.13 15.33 -2.97
N LYS A 271 9.51 14.29 -2.42
CA LYS A 271 9.29 13.00 -3.08
C LYS A 271 7.80 12.66 -3.03
N PRO A 272 6.99 13.15 -3.97
CA PRO A 272 5.58 12.79 -4.02
C PRO A 272 5.42 11.31 -4.33
N GLY A 273 4.48 10.67 -3.67
CA GLY A 273 4.09 9.29 -3.92
C GLY A 273 2.62 9.19 -4.30
N LEU A 274 2.32 8.64 -5.48
CA LEU A 274 0.97 8.21 -5.83
C LEU A 274 0.77 6.78 -5.33
N GLY A 275 -0.34 6.55 -4.61
CA GLY A 275 -0.75 5.23 -4.18
C GLY A 275 -1.97 4.73 -4.92
N GLN A 276 -2.33 3.48 -4.68
CA GLN A 276 -3.63 2.94 -5.09
C GLN A 276 -4.75 3.50 -4.19
N PHE A 277 -4.80 4.82 -4.09
CA PHE A 277 -5.67 5.57 -3.21
C PHE A 277 -6.54 6.52 -4.03
N SER A 278 -7.84 6.55 -3.75
CA SER A 278 -8.77 7.54 -4.29
C SER A 278 -9.55 8.22 -3.18
N TYR A 279 -9.89 9.48 -3.39
CA TYR A 279 -10.73 10.27 -2.49
C TYR A 279 -11.96 10.78 -3.26
N TRP A 280 -13.13 10.61 -2.64
CA TRP A 280 -14.42 10.98 -3.23
C TRP A 280 -15.44 11.35 -2.15
N TYR A 281 -16.59 11.86 -2.57
CA TYR A 281 -17.73 12.04 -1.69
C TYR A 281 -18.83 11.04 -2.05
N SER A 282 -19.32 10.33 -1.04
CA SER A 282 -20.49 9.46 -1.12
C SER A 282 -21.73 10.23 -0.70
N LEU A 283 -22.71 10.29 -1.59
CA LEU A 283 -23.99 10.97 -1.38
C LEU A 283 -24.97 9.94 -0.83
N ILE A 284 -24.92 9.66 0.49
CA ILE A 284 -25.62 8.52 1.07
C ILE A 284 -27.14 8.68 1.10
N ASP A 285 -27.64 9.91 1.12
CA ASP A 285 -29.05 10.19 1.07
C ASP A 285 -29.65 10.12 -0.36
N GLN A 286 -28.85 9.77 -1.40
CA GLN A 286 -29.35 9.60 -2.76
C GLN A 286 -30.40 8.47 -2.90
N TRP A 287 -30.52 7.63 -1.89
CA TRP A 287 -31.47 6.52 -1.81
C TRP A 287 -32.81 6.91 -1.18
N ASP A 288 -32.92 8.09 -0.57
CA ASP A 288 -34.19 8.65 -0.08
C ASP A 288 -34.84 9.48 -1.19
N PRO A 289 -36.03 9.09 -1.70
CA PRO A 289 -36.72 9.85 -2.74
C PRO A 289 -37.06 11.32 -2.36
N LYS A 290 -37.05 11.65 -1.07
CA LYS A 290 -37.30 13.00 -0.57
C LYS A 290 -36.03 13.87 -0.54
N SER A 291 -34.86 13.24 -0.66
CA SER A 291 -33.59 13.96 -0.65
C SER A 291 -33.31 14.64 -1.99
N PRO A 292 -32.80 15.88 -1.99
CA PRO A 292 -32.30 16.51 -3.22
C PRO A 292 -31.27 15.60 -3.98
N TRP A 293 -30.52 14.80 -3.25
CA TRP A 293 -29.53 13.88 -3.82
C TRP A 293 -30.14 12.72 -4.61
N ALA A 294 -31.44 12.43 -4.49
CA ALA A 294 -32.12 11.44 -5.32
C ALA A 294 -32.15 11.85 -6.81
N ASP A 295 -32.20 13.16 -7.09
CA ASP A 295 -32.14 13.66 -8.47
C ASP A 295 -30.71 13.63 -9.03
N ARG A 296 -30.54 12.91 -10.14
CA ARG A 296 -29.25 12.81 -10.83
C ARG A 296 -28.70 14.18 -11.25
N ARG A 297 -29.56 15.15 -11.60
CA ARG A 297 -29.15 16.51 -12.00
C ARG A 297 -28.47 17.25 -10.84
N VAL A 298 -28.96 17.07 -9.61
CA VAL A 298 -28.36 17.62 -8.40
C VAL A 298 -26.97 17.01 -8.16
N ARG A 299 -26.83 15.68 -8.31
CA ARG A 299 -25.53 15.00 -8.18
C ARG A 299 -24.54 15.45 -9.26
N LEU A 300 -25.02 15.66 -10.50
CA LEU A 300 -24.19 16.19 -11.58
C LEU A 300 -23.78 17.65 -11.31
N ALA A 301 -24.69 18.48 -10.82
CA ALA A 301 -24.37 19.86 -10.42
C ALA A 301 -23.28 19.90 -9.35
N ALA A 302 -23.36 19.03 -8.34
CA ALA A 302 -22.32 18.90 -7.32
C ALA A 302 -20.95 18.54 -7.89
N ASN A 303 -20.90 17.69 -8.93
CA ASN A 303 -19.67 17.33 -9.62
C ASN A 303 -19.11 18.49 -10.44
N LEU A 304 -19.97 19.21 -11.20
CA LEU A 304 -19.56 20.32 -12.06
C LEU A 304 -19.16 21.58 -11.28
N ALA A 305 -19.61 21.69 -10.01
CA ALA A 305 -19.28 22.83 -9.16
C ALA A 305 -17.81 22.84 -8.68
N ILE A 306 -17.07 21.74 -8.78
CA ILE A 306 -15.75 21.59 -8.16
C ILE A 306 -14.62 21.79 -9.16
N ASP A 307 -13.77 22.78 -8.90
CA ASP A 307 -12.47 22.91 -9.58
C ASP A 307 -11.43 21.97 -8.93
N ARG A 308 -11.35 20.77 -9.49
CA ARG A 308 -10.43 19.72 -8.98
C ARG A 308 -8.97 20.07 -9.22
N GLN A 309 -8.68 20.83 -10.29
CA GLN A 309 -7.30 21.23 -10.59
C GLN A 309 -6.82 22.25 -9.55
N ALA A 310 -7.63 23.25 -9.23
CA ALA A 310 -7.28 24.23 -8.21
C ALA A 310 -7.10 23.58 -6.82
N ILE A 311 -7.95 22.62 -6.46
CA ILE A 311 -7.77 21.85 -5.20
C ILE A 311 -6.47 21.03 -5.26
N ASN A 312 -6.16 20.37 -6.36
CA ASN A 312 -4.93 19.62 -6.53
C ASN A 312 -3.67 20.51 -6.35
N GLU A 313 -3.69 21.68 -6.94
CA GLU A 313 -2.58 22.64 -6.80
C GLU A 313 -2.43 23.15 -5.37
N ALA A 314 -3.53 23.51 -4.74
CA ALA A 314 -3.51 24.04 -3.37
C ALA A 314 -3.09 23.00 -2.32
N GLU A 315 -3.63 21.79 -2.42
CA GLU A 315 -3.47 20.76 -1.37
C GLU A 315 -2.26 19.84 -1.61
N THR A 316 -1.96 19.54 -2.88
CA THR A 316 -0.94 18.54 -3.22
C THR A 316 0.06 19.02 -4.27
N LEU A 317 0.20 20.34 -4.46
CA LEU A 317 1.17 20.97 -5.35
C LEU A 317 1.08 20.49 -6.80
N GLY A 318 -0.12 20.09 -7.25
CA GLY A 318 -0.36 19.55 -8.58
C GLY A 318 0.06 18.08 -8.78
N TYR A 319 0.57 17.42 -7.74
CA TYR A 319 1.08 16.05 -7.86
C TYR A 319 -0.01 14.96 -7.83
N SER A 320 -1.23 15.27 -7.40
CA SER A 320 -2.34 14.31 -7.42
C SER A 320 -2.82 14.05 -8.84
N ARG A 321 -3.42 12.90 -9.05
CA ARG A 321 -3.99 12.51 -10.33
C ARG A 321 -5.51 12.71 -10.29
N LEU A 322 -6.03 13.55 -11.18
CA LEU A 322 -7.48 13.76 -11.29
C LEU A 322 -8.17 12.49 -11.80
N THR A 323 -9.36 12.22 -11.28
CA THR A 323 -10.14 11.04 -11.67
C THR A 323 -11.65 11.33 -11.71
N GLY A 324 -12.35 10.66 -12.61
CA GLY A 324 -13.82 10.61 -12.65
C GLY A 324 -14.39 9.36 -11.95
N SER A 325 -13.54 8.58 -11.25
CA SER A 325 -13.90 7.30 -10.63
C SER A 325 -13.49 7.24 -9.17
N ILE A 326 -14.16 6.39 -8.40
CA ILE A 326 -13.72 5.99 -7.06
C ILE A 326 -12.70 4.84 -7.11
N ILE A 327 -12.50 4.24 -8.29
CA ILE A 327 -11.58 3.15 -8.52
C ILE A 327 -10.26 3.74 -9.01
N PRO A 328 -9.13 3.51 -8.31
CA PRO A 328 -7.83 4.01 -8.76
C PRO A 328 -7.51 3.54 -10.18
N GLN A 329 -6.93 4.42 -10.98
CA GLN A 329 -6.65 4.15 -12.40
C GLN A 329 -5.63 3.03 -12.63
N ASP A 330 -4.83 2.70 -11.60
CA ASP A 330 -3.83 1.64 -11.65
C ASP A 330 -4.36 0.29 -11.09
N PHE A 331 -5.65 0.23 -10.74
CA PHE A 331 -6.26 -1.05 -10.39
C PHE A 331 -6.42 -1.92 -11.64
N GLU A 332 -6.18 -3.19 -11.49
CA GLU A 332 -6.55 -4.18 -12.50
C GLU A 332 -8.04 -4.06 -12.83
N LEU A 333 -8.40 -4.12 -14.11
CA LEU A 333 -9.77 -3.98 -14.62
C LEU A 333 -10.43 -2.61 -14.35
N ALA A 334 -9.64 -1.58 -14.02
CA ALA A 334 -10.15 -0.22 -13.87
C ALA A 334 -10.48 0.39 -15.24
N TRP A 335 -11.66 0.98 -15.34
CA TRP A 335 -12.02 1.86 -16.45
C TRP A 335 -11.74 3.32 -16.08
N LYS A 336 -11.19 4.08 -17.01
CA LYS A 336 -10.91 5.52 -16.86
C LYS A 336 -12.06 6.34 -17.44
N PRO A 337 -13.04 6.76 -16.63
CA PRO A 337 -14.12 7.61 -17.12
C PRO A 337 -13.63 9.01 -17.47
N PRO A 338 -14.39 9.77 -18.28
CA PRO A 338 -14.17 11.20 -18.45
C PRO A 338 -14.21 11.93 -17.10
N LEU A 339 -13.40 12.98 -16.98
CA LEU A 339 -13.46 13.87 -15.82
C LEU A 339 -14.74 14.72 -15.88
N TYR A 340 -15.30 15.04 -14.74
CA TYR A 340 -16.32 16.08 -14.62
C TYR A 340 -15.66 17.44 -14.77
N ALA A 341 -16.04 18.18 -15.82
CA ALA A 341 -15.53 19.52 -16.07
C ALA A 341 -15.98 20.50 -14.96
N TYR A 342 -15.14 21.48 -14.64
CA TYR A 342 -15.53 22.59 -13.78
C TYR A 342 -16.42 23.57 -14.55
N ASP A 343 -17.72 23.60 -14.25
CA ASP A 343 -18.70 24.50 -14.86
C ASP A 343 -19.75 24.90 -13.83
N PRO A 344 -19.49 25.92 -13.00
CA PRO A 344 -20.41 26.38 -11.97
C PRO A 344 -21.67 27.04 -12.57
N ALA A 345 -21.64 27.51 -13.82
CA ALA A 345 -22.82 28.06 -14.48
C ALA A 345 -23.80 26.93 -14.84
N GLN A 346 -23.31 25.86 -15.44
CA GLN A 346 -24.12 24.69 -15.75
C GLN A 346 -24.61 23.98 -14.47
N ALA A 347 -23.78 23.98 -13.39
CA ALA A 347 -24.18 23.45 -12.08
C ALA A 347 -25.43 24.18 -11.54
N ARG A 348 -25.43 25.52 -11.54
CA ARG A 348 -26.61 26.32 -11.13
C ARG A 348 -27.82 26.06 -12.01
N LYS A 349 -27.63 25.89 -13.32
CA LYS A 349 -28.71 25.55 -14.23
C LYS A 349 -29.34 24.20 -13.88
N PHE A 350 -28.56 23.15 -13.65
CA PHE A 350 -29.09 21.86 -13.24
C PHE A 350 -29.80 21.89 -11.89
N LEU A 351 -29.29 22.68 -10.94
CA LEU A 351 -30.01 22.88 -9.66
C LEU A 351 -31.38 23.54 -9.87
N ALA A 352 -31.44 24.57 -10.71
CA ALA A 352 -32.70 25.24 -11.00
C ALA A 352 -33.72 24.32 -11.70
N GLU A 353 -33.26 23.54 -12.70
CA GLU A 353 -34.06 22.53 -13.41
C GLU A 353 -34.56 21.40 -12.48
N ALA A 354 -33.81 21.10 -11.43
CA ALA A 354 -34.17 20.13 -10.40
C ALA A 354 -35.09 20.69 -9.31
N GLY A 355 -35.46 21.99 -9.40
CA GLY A 355 -36.35 22.65 -8.42
C GLY A 355 -35.63 23.40 -7.29
N TYR A 356 -34.30 23.58 -7.40
CA TYR A 356 -33.48 24.25 -6.38
C TYR A 356 -32.79 25.52 -6.92
N PRO A 357 -33.51 26.52 -7.48
CA PRO A 357 -32.89 27.71 -8.07
C PRO A 357 -32.10 28.56 -7.06
N ASN A 358 -32.45 28.48 -5.77
CA ASN A 358 -31.74 29.14 -4.68
C ASN A 358 -30.84 28.20 -3.87
N GLY A 359 -30.58 27.00 -4.43
CA GLY A 359 -29.85 25.96 -3.76
C GLY A 359 -30.62 25.27 -2.63
N PHE A 360 -29.92 24.48 -1.83
CA PHE A 360 -30.51 23.72 -0.72
C PHE A 360 -29.52 23.50 0.41
N ASP A 361 -30.02 23.05 1.57
CA ASP A 361 -29.20 22.60 2.68
C ASP A 361 -28.88 21.10 2.51
N ALA A 362 -27.63 20.79 2.30
CA ALA A 362 -27.12 19.43 2.12
C ALA A 362 -26.74 18.74 3.46
N GLY A 363 -27.06 19.35 4.60
CA GLY A 363 -26.75 18.85 5.93
C GLY A 363 -25.28 18.99 6.29
N SER A 364 -24.55 17.87 6.33
CA SER A 364 -23.12 17.88 6.66
C SER A 364 -22.26 17.09 5.66
N ILE A 365 -21.00 17.51 5.57
CA ILE A 365 -19.92 16.68 4.99
C ILE A 365 -19.12 16.12 6.18
N SER A 366 -19.32 14.84 6.47
CA SER A 366 -18.50 14.10 7.46
C SER A 366 -17.27 13.52 6.79
N SER A 367 -16.12 13.65 7.41
CA SER A 367 -14.86 13.11 6.89
C SER A 367 -13.91 12.70 8.02
N ASP A 368 -12.96 11.85 7.70
CA ASP A 368 -11.75 11.68 8.53
C ASP A 368 -11.05 13.05 8.65
N MET A 369 -10.64 13.40 9.86
CA MET A 369 -9.98 14.69 10.18
C MET A 369 -8.74 14.95 9.30
N VAL A 370 -8.03 13.91 8.89
CA VAL A 370 -6.87 14.00 7.97
C VAL A 370 -7.24 14.65 6.63
N TYR A 371 -8.50 14.56 6.21
CA TYR A 371 -9.01 15.10 4.93
C TYR A 371 -9.96 16.27 5.12
N ALA A 372 -9.96 16.93 6.29
CA ALA A 372 -10.84 18.06 6.57
C ALA A 372 -10.66 19.20 5.56
N SER A 373 -9.43 19.50 5.14
CA SER A 373 -9.13 20.54 4.14
C SER A 373 -9.79 20.26 2.78
N PHE A 374 -9.85 18.99 2.35
CA PHE A 374 -10.59 18.63 1.13
C PHE A 374 -12.11 18.88 1.29
N ALA A 375 -12.66 18.57 2.47
CA ALA A 375 -14.09 18.82 2.74
C ALA A 375 -14.40 20.32 2.78
N GLU A 376 -13.53 21.14 3.35
CA GLU A 376 -13.63 22.60 3.36
C GLU A 376 -13.58 23.18 1.94
N SER A 377 -12.60 22.75 1.14
CA SER A 377 -12.45 23.18 -0.25
C SER A 377 -13.69 22.85 -1.08
N VAL A 378 -14.18 21.62 -1.02
CA VAL A 378 -15.39 21.20 -1.73
C VAL A 378 -16.63 21.94 -1.21
N GLY A 379 -16.77 22.10 0.11
CA GLY A 379 -17.85 22.85 0.72
C GLY A 379 -17.91 24.31 0.25
N ASN A 380 -16.76 24.95 0.01
CA ASN A 380 -16.67 26.30 -0.54
C ASN A 380 -17.15 26.36 -2.00
N TYR A 381 -16.70 25.42 -2.86
CA TYR A 381 -17.19 25.31 -4.24
C TYR A 381 -18.69 25.04 -4.31
N TRP A 382 -19.21 24.16 -3.49
CA TRP A 382 -20.64 23.87 -3.42
C TRP A 382 -21.47 25.06 -2.96
N ARG A 383 -20.98 25.79 -1.94
CA ARG A 383 -21.65 27.01 -1.46
C ARG A 383 -21.77 28.08 -2.54
N ALA A 384 -20.76 28.21 -3.41
CA ALA A 384 -20.75 29.16 -4.52
C ALA A 384 -21.84 28.88 -5.56
N VAL A 385 -22.41 27.69 -5.62
CA VAL A 385 -23.53 27.33 -6.50
C VAL A 385 -24.84 27.12 -5.73
N GLY A 386 -24.87 27.34 -4.38
CA GLY A 386 -26.07 27.27 -3.56
C GLY A 386 -26.24 25.95 -2.78
N ILE A 387 -25.32 24.98 -2.89
CA ILE A 387 -25.32 23.76 -2.08
C ILE A 387 -24.61 24.06 -0.76
N ARG A 388 -25.35 24.12 0.34
CA ARG A 388 -24.81 24.47 1.67
C ARG A 388 -24.63 23.21 2.51
N ALA A 389 -23.44 23.01 3.06
CA ALA A 389 -23.15 21.90 3.96
C ALA A 389 -22.25 22.37 5.11
N ARG A 390 -22.44 21.79 6.28
CA ARG A 390 -21.58 21.96 7.45
C ARG A 390 -20.45 20.92 7.40
N ILE A 391 -19.22 21.33 7.65
CA ILE A 391 -18.08 20.41 7.70
C ILE A 391 -17.97 19.83 9.11
N THR A 392 -17.92 18.49 9.21
CA THR A 392 -17.87 17.74 10.48
C THR A 392 -16.76 16.69 10.43
N PRO A 393 -15.50 17.11 10.63
CA PRO A 393 -14.37 16.16 10.67
C PRO A 393 -14.42 15.33 11.97
N GLN A 394 -14.05 14.05 11.85
CA GLN A 394 -14.04 13.10 12.95
C GLN A 394 -12.68 12.40 13.05
N GLU A 395 -12.37 11.86 14.24
CA GLU A 395 -11.22 10.98 14.39
C GLU A 395 -11.41 9.70 13.54
N ARG A 396 -10.32 9.23 12.92
CA ARG A 396 -10.35 8.15 11.92
C ARG A 396 -11.06 6.87 12.39
N ALA A 397 -10.75 6.40 13.60
CA ALA A 397 -11.32 5.14 14.08
C ALA A 397 -12.83 5.28 14.34
N ALA A 398 -13.26 6.40 14.91
CA ALA A 398 -14.67 6.72 15.12
C ALA A 398 -15.41 6.84 13.79
N TYR A 399 -14.87 7.63 12.84
CA TYR A 399 -15.41 7.79 11.50
C TYR A 399 -15.59 6.45 10.78
N THR A 400 -14.55 5.60 10.77
CA THR A 400 -14.59 4.30 10.08
C THR A 400 -15.62 3.37 10.71
N LYS A 401 -15.70 3.34 12.04
CA LYS A 401 -16.68 2.54 12.78
C LYS A 401 -18.11 2.98 12.46
N GLU A 402 -18.40 4.27 12.56
CA GLU A 402 -19.74 4.81 12.28
C GLU A 402 -20.15 4.62 10.81
N TYR A 403 -19.18 4.69 9.87
CA TYR A 403 -19.40 4.40 8.47
C TYR A 403 -19.84 2.95 8.26
N GLN A 404 -19.11 1.99 8.84
CA GLN A 404 -19.45 0.56 8.75
C GLN A 404 -20.76 0.22 9.45
N GLU A 405 -21.05 0.86 10.58
CA GLU A 405 -22.30 0.70 11.33
C GLU A 405 -23.50 1.45 10.70
N LYS A 406 -23.31 2.13 9.54
CA LYS A 406 -24.35 2.90 8.82
C LYS A 406 -24.98 4.01 9.66
N LYS A 407 -24.21 4.60 10.58
CA LYS A 407 -24.66 5.67 11.48
C LYS A 407 -24.48 7.08 10.90
N LEU A 408 -23.59 7.24 9.92
CA LEU A 408 -23.34 8.52 9.26
C LEU A 408 -24.50 8.89 8.31
N ARG A 409 -24.67 10.19 8.07
CA ARG A 409 -25.75 10.76 7.25
C ARG A 409 -25.21 11.80 6.27
N TYR A 410 -26.03 12.16 5.29
CA TYR A 410 -25.82 13.23 4.31
C TYR A 410 -24.68 12.94 3.33
N VAL A 411 -23.52 13.56 3.49
CA VAL A 411 -22.39 13.42 2.58
C VAL A 411 -21.16 12.94 3.32
N LEU A 412 -20.51 11.93 2.79
CA LEU A 412 -19.32 11.36 3.40
C LEU A 412 -18.08 11.56 2.51
N GLY A 413 -17.07 12.25 3.04
CA GLY A 413 -15.75 12.34 2.42
C GLY A 413 -14.98 11.04 2.64
N THR A 414 -14.87 10.24 1.62
CA THR A 414 -14.33 8.87 1.69
C THR A 414 -12.98 8.79 1.02
N GLY A 415 -11.97 8.38 1.77
CA GLY A 415 -10.65 8.01 1.25
C GLY A 415 -10.41 6.52 1.39
N SER A 416 -9.97 5.84 0.34
CA SER A 416 -9.62 4.44 0.42
C SER A 416 -8.32 4.15 -0.31
N GLY A 417 -7.35 3.64 0.45
CA GLY A 417 -6.08 3.13 -0.03
C GLY A 417 -5.99 1.61 0.01
N ALA A 418 -7.11 0.92 0.29
CA ALA A 418 -7.14 -0.53 0.24
C ALA A 418 -6.80 -0.99 -1.18
N SER A 419 -5.75 -1.77 -1.30
CA SER A 419 -5.32 -2.36 -2.56
C SER A 419 -6.35 -3.39 -3.04
N GLY A 420 -6.29 -3.72 -4.32
CA GLY A 420 -7.22 -4.68 -4.92
C GLY A 420 -7.30 -4.48 -6.42
N ASN A 421 -8.45 -4.82 -6.95
CA ASN A 421 -8.84 -4.58 -8.34
C ASN A 421 -10.20 -3.86 -8.39
N ALA A 422 -10.71 -3.60 -9.59
CA ALA A 422 -12.00 -2.94 -9.77
C ALA A 422 -13.14 -3.68 -9.05
N ALA A 423 -13.15 -5.02 -9.07
CA ALA A 423 -14.20 -5.81 -8.43
C ALA A 423 -14.20 -5.63 -6.91
N SER A 424 -13.02 -5.63 -6.26
CA SER A 424 -12.93 -5.44 -4.80
C SER A 424 -13.41 -4.05 -4.35
N ARG A 425 -13.16 -3.02 -5.16
CA ARG A 425 -13.65 -1.66 -4.89
C ARG A 425 -15.16 -1.56 -5.04
N ILE A 426 -15.71 -2.18 -6.10
CA ILE A 426 -17.15 -2.27 -6.33
C ILE A 426 -17.83 -3.04 -5.19
N GLU A 427 -17.28 -4.17 -4.77
CA GLU A 427 -17.78 -4.94 -3.64
C GLU A 427 -17.90 -4.10 -2.37
N ALA A 428 -16.84 -3.39 -2.00
CA ALA A 428 -16.77 -2.66 -0.74
C ALA A 428 -17.69 -1.44 -0.68
N PHE A 429 -17.87 -0.70 -1.82
CA PHE A 429 -18.45 0.63 -1.82
C PHE A 429 -19.69 0.81 -2.74
N VAL A 430 -20.05 -0.19 -3.55
CA VAL A 430 -21.07 -0.04 -4.60
C VAL A 430 -22.11 -1.15 -4.57
N ALA A 431 -21.70 -2.42 -4.56
CA ALA A 431 -22.59 -3.56 -4.63
C ALA A 431 -23.30 -3.84 -3.30
N ALA A 432 -24.55 -4.29 -3.37
CA ALA A 432 -25.36 -4.62 -2.20
C ALA A 432 -24.61 -5.56 -1.22
N GLY A 433 -24.69 -5.25 0.07
CA GLY A 433 -24.02 -6.01 1.13
C GLY A 433 -22.58 -5.63 1.41
N GLY A 434 -21.99 -4.73 0.63
CA GLY A 434 -20.64 -4.22 0.85
C GLY A 434 -20.51 -3.46 2.18
N ALA A 435 -19.30 -3.52 2.76
CA ALA A 435 -19.03 -2.98 4.10
C ALA A 435 -19.41 -1.50 4.26
N TYR A 436 -19.28 -0.71 3.19
CA TYR A 436 -19.51 0.74 3.19
C TYR A 436 -20.72 1.16 2.34
N VAL A 437 -21.54 0.23 1.88
CA VAL A 437 -22.68 0.48 0.98
C VAL A 437 -23.93 0.83 1.77
N TYR A 438 -24.52 2.00 1.51
CA TYR A 438 -25.79 2.47 2.10
C TYR A 438 -27.01 2.16 1.24
N GLY A 439 -26.80 1.92 -0.04
CA GLY A 439 -27.80 1.52 -1.02
C GLY A 439 -27.14 1.18 -2.35
N SER A 440 -27.85 0.46 -3.19
CA SER A 440 -27.31 -0.03 -4.47
C SER A 440 -28.37 0.01 -5.57
N TYR A 441 -27.93 -0.17 -6.81
CA TYR A 441 -28.81 -0.28 -7.98
C TYR A 441 -28.92 -1.75 -8.41
N PRO A 442 -30.14 -2.32 -8.57
CA PRO A 442 -30.31 -3.73 -8.92
C PRO A 442 -29.62 -4.18 -10.21
N ASP A 443 -29.50 -3.28 -11.21
CA ASP A 443 -28.79 -3.55 -12.46
C ASP A 443 -27.27 -3.68 -12.23
N ILE A 444 -26.69 -2.90 -11.32
CA ILE A 444 -25.28 -3.04 -10.92
C ILE A 444 -25.08 -4.31 -10.10
N ASP A 445 -25.97 -4.60 -9.15
CA ASP A 445 -25.88 -5.79 -8.31
C ASP A 445 -25.98 -7.08 -9.14
N GLY A 446 -26.86 -7.13 -10.16
CA GLY A 446 -26.97 -8.24 -11.07
C GLY A 446 -25.67 -8.51 -11.85
N LEU A 447 -25.09 -7.46 -12.43
CA LEU A 447 -23.79 -7.54 -13.12
C LEU A 447 -22.65 -7.92 -12.16
N PHE A 448 -22.70 -7.44 -10.91
CA PHE A 448 -21.68 -7.80 -9.92
C PHE A 448 -21.72 -9.28 -9.56
N GLN A 449 -22.92 -9.88 -9.46
CA GLN A 449 -23.07 -11.32 -9.26
C GLN A 449 -22.64 -12.14 -10.49
N GLU A 450 -22.89 -11.63 -11.70
CA GLU A 450 -22.45 -12.24 -12.95
C GLU A 450 -20.92 -12.30 -13.04
N GLN A 451 -20.21 -11.15 -12.84
CA GLN A 451 -18.75 -11.11 -12.91
C GLN A 451 -18.07 -12.03 -11.88
N ALA A 452 -18.70 -12.25 -10.72
CA ALA A 452 -18.15 -13.11 -9.68
C ALA A 452 -18.08 -14.59 -10.10
N ARG A 453 -18.85 -14.98 -11.09
CA ARG A 453 -18.93 -16.36 -11.65
C ARG A 453 -18.25 -16.48 -13.01
N GLU A 454 -17.78 -15.38 -13.59
CA GLU A 454 -17.15 -15.38 -14.91
C GLU A 454 -15.64 -15.65 -14.79
N PHE A 455 -15.16 -16.69 -15.47
CA PHE A 455 -13.76 -17.10 -15.50
C PHE A 455 -13.03 -16.69 -16.78
N ASP A 456 -13.76 -16.33 -17.85
CA ASP A 456 -13.16 -15.71 -19.03
C ASP A 456 -12.76 -14.27 -18.68
N GLY A 457 -11.46 -14.00 -18.65
CA GLY A 457 -10.93 -12.70 -18.25
C GLY A 457 -11.46 -11.53 -19.09
N LYS A 458 -11.66 -11.71 -20.41
CA LYS A 458 -12.19 -10.67 -21.28
C LYS A 458 -13.67 -10.40 -21.04
N LYS A 459 -14.46 -11.43 -20.81
CA LYS A 459 -15.88 -11.28 -20.47
C LYS A 459 -16.04 -10.63 -19.11
N ARG A 460 -15.25 -11.05 -18.10
CA ARG A 460 -15.23 -10.46 -16.78
C ARG A 460 -14.86 -8.98 -16.83
N GLU A 461 -13.82 -8.62 -17.61
CA GLU A 461 -13.44 -7.22 -17.85
C GLU A 461 -14.59 -6.41 -18.46
N ALA A 462 -15.29 -6.96 -19.45
CA ALA A 462 -16.43 -6.29 -20.08
C ALA A 462 -17.57 -6.02 -19.09
N ILE A 463 -17.90 -6.99 -18.23
CA ILE A 463 -18.93 -6.84 -17.19
C ILE A 463 -18.51 -5.76 -16.18
N LEU A 464 -17.29 -5.82 -15.66
CA LEU A 464 -16.78 -4.85 -14.69
C LEU A 464 -16.70 -3.43 -15.30
N ARG A 465 -16.33 -3.32 -16.56
CA ARG A 465 -16.35 -2.06 -17.29
C ARG A 465 -17.79 -1.51 -17.40
N ARG A 466 -18.76 -2.37 -17.69
CA ARG A 466 -20.18 -1.97 -17.74
C ARG A 466 -20.69 -1.47 -16.40
N ILE A 467 -20.33 -2.12 -15.29
CA ILE A 467 -20.65 -1.63 -13.95
C ILE A 467 -20.09 -0.21 -13.73
N GLN A 468 -18.81 0.00 -14.04
CA GLN A 468 -18.13 1.29 -13.88
C GLN A 468 -18.78 2.39 -14.74
N GLN A 469 -19.20 2.07 -15.96
CA GLN A 469 -19.97 2.97 -16.81
C GLN A 469 -21.32 3.35 -16.17
N LEU A 470 -22.06 2.37 -15.64
CA LEU A 470 -23.32 2.64 -14.93
C LEU A 470 -23.10 3.52 -13.69
N MET A 471 -22.04 3.28 -12.92
CA MET A 471 -21.70 4.14 -11.77
C MET A 471 -21.50 5.60 -12.20
N HIS A 472 -20.77 5.83 -13.31
CA HIS A 472 -20.52 7.14 -13.87
C HIS A 472 -21.80 7.77 -14.45
N ASP A 473 -22.56 7.02 -15.26
CA ASP A 473 -23.80 7.49 -15.90
C ASP A 473 -24.88 7.87 -14.88
N LYS A 474 -24.98 7.09 -13.79
CA LYS A 474 -25.90 7.37 -12.67
C LYS A 474 -25.36 8.47 -11.73
N VAL A 475 -24.12 8.92 -11.92
CA VAL A 475 -23.45 9.92 -11.05
C VAL A 475 -23.55 9.52 -9.58
N MET A 476 -23.14 8.28 -9.27
CA MET A 476 -23.31 7.73 -7.91
C MET A 476 -22.44 8.41 -6.86
N HIS A 477 -21.31 8.98 -7.27
CA HIS A 477 -20.31 9.58 -6.39
C HIS A 477 -19.85 10.94 -6.92
N VAL A 478 -19.14 11.66 -6.06
CA VAL A 478 -18.39 12.86 -6.45
C VAL A 478 -16.89 12.56 -6.30
N PRO A 479 -16.24 11.94 -7.32
CA PRO A 479 -14.81 11.69 -7.28
C PRO A 479 -14.04 13.00 -7.21
N LEU A 480 -13.00 13.06 -6.38
CA LEU A 480 -12.16 14.25 -6.28
C LEU A 480 -10.85 14.02 -7.05
N MET A 481 -10.01 13.13 -6.54
CA MET A 481 -8.71 12.82 -7.13
C MET A 481 -8.14 11.53 -6.54
N GLU A 482 -7.01 11.08 -7.07
CA GLU A 482 -6.09 10.14 -6.44
C GLU A 482 -4.98 10.96 -5.78
N PRO A 483 -5.08 11.22 -4.45
CA PRO A 483 -4.18 12.14 -3.77
C PRO A 483 -2.75 11.66 -3.76
N ALA A 484 -1.82 12.56 -4.05
CA ALA A 484 -0.40 12.34 -3.82
C ALA A 484 -0.07 12.56 -2.34
N PHE A 485 0.79 11.69 -1.81
CA PHE A 485 1.42 11.91 -0.51
C PHE A 485 2.69 12.72 -0.74
N ILE A 486 2.71 13.95 -0.24
CA ILE A 486 3.88 14.83 -0.37
C ILE A 486 4.84 14.49 0.75
N ASN A 487 5.79 13.63 0.43
CA ASN A 487 6.84 13.21 1.34
C ASN A 487 8.12 14.02 1.06
N GLY A 488 9.06 14.03 1.99
CA GLY A 488 10.31 14.71 1.80
C GLY A 488 11.45 14.09 2.57
N TYR A 489 12.68 14.43 2.16
CA TYR A 489 13.88 14.00 2.85
C TYR A 489 14.98 15.04 2.80
N GLY A 490 15.87 14.98 3.80
CA GLY A 490 16.99 15.90 4.00
C GLY A 490 18.22 15.57 3.18
N ALA A 491 19.17 16.48 3.16
CA ALA A 491 20.39 16.43 2.33
C ALA A 491 21.26 15.18 2.57
N ARG A 492 21.17 14.56 3.75
CA ARG A 492 21.95 13.38 4.14
C ARG A 492 21.48 12.08 3.43
N VAL A 493 20.23 12.05 2.95
CA VAL A 493 19.65 10.87 2.31
C VAL A 493 20.01 10.84 0.82
N ALA A 494 20.48 9.71 0.34
CA ALA A 494 20.70 9.45 -1.09
C ALA A 494 19.51 8.74 -1.73
N GLU A 495 18.92 7.76 -1.04
CA GLU A 495 17.70 7.04 -1.45
C GLU A 495 16.83 6.77 -0.21
N PRO A 496 15.64 7.36 -0.12
CA PRO A 496 14.73 7.15 1.01
C PRO A 496 13.87 5.88 0.88
N ALA A 497 13.95 5.14 -0.21
CA ALA A 497 13.08 4.02 -0.59
C ALA A 497 11.57 4.39 -0.73
N LEU A 498 11.22 5.67 -0.64
CA LEU A 498 9.86 6.17 -0.81
C LEU A 498 9.37 5.99 -2.24
N GLY A 499 8.18 5.38 -2.42
CA GLY A 499 7.55 5.23 -3.72
C GLY A 499 8.26 4.25 -4.68
N LEU A 500 9.24 3.48 -4.21
CA LEU A 500 9.88 2.42 -5.00
C LEU A 500 8.89 1.28 -5.28
N ILE A 501 7.94 1.03 -4.39
CA ILE A 501 6.85 0.07 -4.61
C ILE A 501 5.65 0.86 -5.10
N THR A 502 5.47 0.85 -6.42
CA THR A 502 4.39 1.61 -7.07
C THR A 502 3.02 1.23 -6.52
N GLY A 503 2.22 2.22 -6.19
CA GLY A 503 0.87 2.02 -5.68
C GLY A 503 0.76 1.79 -4.17
N TYR A 504 1.88 1.62 -3.45
CA TYR A 504 1.88 1.26 -2.02
C TYR A 504 2.69 2.25 -1.17
N ASN A 505 2.10 3.41 -0.88
CA ASN A 505 2.79 4.53 -0.22
C ASN A 505 3.40 4.23 1.15
N TYR A 506 2.83 3.27 1.89
CA TYR A 506 3.33 2.87 3.21
C TYR A 506 4.24 1.65 3.18
N SER A 507 4.46 1.09 1.98
CA SER A 507 5.33 -0.07 1.79
C SER A 507 6.65 0.40 1.19
N ALA A 508 7.76 0.00 1.79
CA ALA A 508 9.08 0.35 1.30
C ALA A 508 10.03 -0.84 1.40
N PRO A 509 10.89 -1.05 0.41
CA PRO A 509 12.00 -1.99 0.52
C PRO A 509 13.09 -1.32 1.38
N TYR A 510 12.96 -1.39 2.70
CA TYR A 510 13.81 -0.68 3.66
C TYR A 510 15.30 -1.01 3.51
N GLU A 511 15.64 -2.19 3.01
CA GLU A 511 17.00 -2.61 2.69
C GLU A 511 17.62 -1.83 1.51
N ASP A 512 16.81 -1.04 0.80
CA ASP A 512 17.26 -0.18 -0.30
C ASP A 512 17.52 1.28 0.12
N ILE A 513 17.23 1.65 1.38
CA ILE A 513 17.56 2.98 1.91
C ILE A 513 19.07 3.19 1.88
N ARG A 514 19.50 4.38 1.45
CA ARG A 514 20.91 4.76 1.41
C ARG A 514 21.11 6.18 1.91
N LEU A 515 22.15 6.37 2.70
CA LEU A 515 22.71 7.69 3.04
C LEU A 515 23.80 8.06 2.03
N LYS A 516 24.05 9.35 1.87
CA LYS A 516 25.21 9.83 1.10
C LYS A 516 26.49 9.46 1.85
N THR A 517 27.47 8.97 1.15
CA THR A 517 28.83 8.84 1.67
C THR A 517 29.36 10.23 1.99
N LYS A 518 29.99 10.35 3.15
CA LYS A 518 30.67 11.60 3.57
C LYS A 518 31.82 11.93 2.65
#